data_636c742c67726f21aa48ac91bf0d2a5a
#
_entry.id   636c742c67726f21aa48ac91bf0d2a5a
#
_cell.length_a   1.000
_cell.length_b   1.000
_cell.length_c   1.000
_cell.angle_alpha   90.00
_cell.angle_beta   90.00
_cell.angle_gamma   90.00
#
_symmetry.space_group_name_H-M   'P 1'
#
loop_
_entity.id
_entity.type
_entity.pdbx_description
1 polymer ?
#
loop_
_entity_poly.entity_id
_entity_poly.type
_entity_poly.pdbx_seq_one_letter_code
_entity_poly.pdbx_strand_id
1 'polypeptide(L)'
;LFYQAIMNAIYEYKNEIAPDILFTHCGGKTRIKDVVSALKAVNVPVAAICDFDLLNASQNFKPIIASFGIDWGVVLSADMKIIYDSMNAKSSDANNAWDKIKKVGKAGFIDNEPAAYEKVEAACKSAGLFVVPVGEMECFDKTVNKEKKDWVYHVLENYDLATEEKLEEARKFVQVIVDYKPF
;
A
#
# COMPACT_ATOMS: atom_id res chain seq x y z
N LEU A 1 -1.86 10.52 9.01
CA LEU A 1 -3.04 11.39 9.10
C LEU A 1 -4.21 10.83 8.27
N PHE A 2 -4.10 10.68 6.94
CA PHE A 2 -5.19 10.26 6.06
C PHE A 2 -5.81 8.90 6.45
N TYR A 3 -5.02 7.83 6.54
CA TYR A 3 -5.53 6.49 6.88
C TYR A 3 -6.14 6.43 8.28
N GLN A 4 -5.59 7.17 9.25
CA GLN A 4 -6.19 7.29 10.59
C GLN A 4 -7.56 7.96 10.52
N ALA A 5 -7.69 9.02 9.74
CA ALA A 5 -8.96 9.74 9.58
C ALA A 5 -10.02 8.88 8.90
N ILE A 6 -9.66 8.13 7.84
CA ILE A 6 -10.55 7.17 7.19
C ILE A 6 -11.01 6.08 8.17
N MET A 7 -10.09 5.49 8.94
CA MET A 7 -10.45 4.49 9.95
C MET A 7 -11.46 5.05 10.95
N ASN A 8 -11.16 6.21 11.53
CA ASN A 8 -12.06 6.83 12.52
C ASN A 8 -13.44 7.10 11.91
N ALA A 9 -13.50 7.64 10.69
CA ALA A 9 -14.75 7.92 10.01
C ALA A 9 -15.59 6.66 9.73
N ILE A 10 -14.95 5.54 9.37
CA ILE A 10 -15.63 4.24 9.18
C ILE A 10 -16.32 3.79 10.48
N TYR A 11 -15.59 3.83 11.60
CA TYR A 11 -16.09 3.33 12.87
C TYR A 11 -17.12 4.29 13.50
N GLU A 12 -16.93 5.59 13.37
CA GLU A 12 -17.91 6.59 13.77
C GLU A 12 -19.23 6.44 13.01
N TYR A 13 -19.17 6.26 11.69
CA TYR A 13 -20.35 6.03 10.86
C TYR A 13 -21.13 4.76 11.25
N LYS A 14 -20.40 3.69 11.63
CA LYS A 14 -21.00 2.43 12.12
C LYS A 14 -21.49 2.52 13.57
N ASN A 15 -21.21 3.60 14.26
CA ASN A 15 -21.40 3.75 15.72
C ASN A 15 -20.69 2.64 16.51
N GLU A 16 -19.46 2.32 16.11
CA GLU A 16 -18.59 1.32 16.70
C GLU A 16 -17.33 1.96 17.30
N ILE A 17 -16.70 1.28 18.23
CA ILE A 17 -15.42 1.74 18.81
C ILE A 17 -14.31 1.36 17.82
N ALA A 18 -13.53 2.35 17.38
CA ALA A 18 -12.38 2.12 16.54
C ALA A 18 -11.31 1.29 17.28
N PRO A 19 -10.61 0.37 16.59
CA PRO A 19 -9.54 -0.39 17.20
C PRO A 19 -8.37 0.53 17.58
N ASP A 20 -7.60 0.11 18.58
CA ASP A 20 -6.40 0.82 19.04
C ASP A 20 -5.24 0.61 18.05
N ILE A 21 -5.30 1.31 16.93
CA ILE A 21 -4.31 1.30 15.87
C ILE A 21 -3.78 2.72 15.65
N LEU A 22 -2.47 2.89 15.73
CA LEU A 22 -1.80 4.16 15.45
C LEU A 22 -1.15 4.14 14.06
N PHE A 23 -1.63 4.98 13.15
CA PHE A 23 -0.95 5.23 11.88
C PHE A 23 0.12 6.30 12.05
N THR A 24 1.37 5.94 11.80
CA THR A 24 2.51 6.85 11.91
C THR A 24 3.37 6.83 10.64
N HIS A 25 4.08 7.92 10.40
CA HIS A 25 4.98 8.05 9.25
C HIS A 25 6.40 7.66 9.66
N CYS A 26 7.05 6.76 8.90
CA CYS A 26 8.39 6.25 9.23
C CYS A 26 9.54 7.01 8.53
N GLY A 27 9.26 8.06 7.75
CA GLY A 27 10.28 8.86 7.07
C GLY A 27 10.76 8.32 5.73
N GLY A 28 9.97 7.47 5.09
CA GLY A 28 10.21 6.94 3.75
C GLY A 28 10.50 5.44 3.69
N LYS A 29 10.41 4.88 2.48
CA LYS A 29 10.46 3.41 2.25
C LYS A 29 11.77 2.75 2.70
N THR A 30 12.89 3.46 2.67
CA THR A 30 14.19 2.91 3.10
C THR A 30 14.27 2.62 4.59
N ARG A 31 13.44 3.28 5.41
CA ARG A 31 13.40 3.14 6.88
C ARG A 31 12.42 2.09 7.37
N ILE A 32 11.49 1.64 6.52
CA ILE A 32 10.42 0.72 6.93
C ILE A 32 10.99 -0.55 7.55
N LYS A 33 11.99 -1.17 6.92
CA LYS A 33 12.63 -2.40 7.43
C LYS A 33 13.17 -2.24 8.85
N ASP A 34 13.79 -1.08 9.13
CA ASP A 34 14.43 -0.82 10.44
C ASP A 34 13.36 -0.60 11.51
N VAL A 35 12.31 0.17 11.19
CA VAL A 35 11.17 0.41 12.09
C VAL A 35 10.43 -0.90 12.38
N VAL A 36 10.12 -1.69 11.34
CA VAL A 36 9.45 -2.99 11.50
C VAL A 36 10.28 -3.93 12.35
N SER A 37 11.59 -4.06 12.08
CA SER A 37 12.50 -4.92 12.86
C SER A 37 12.57 -4.48 14.32
N ALA A 38 12.67 -3.17 14.58
CA ALA A 38 12.74 -2.64 15.93
C ALA A 38 11.46 -2.90 16.73
N LEU A 39 10.28 -2.67 16.13
CA LEU A 39 8.98 -2.91 16.77
C LEU A 39 8.76 -4.40 17.05
N LYS A 40 9.08 -5.27 16.09
CA LYS A 40 8.99 -6.73 16.29
C LYS A 40 9.93 -7.23 17.39
N ALA A 41 11.13 -6.67 17.50
CA ALA A 41 12.08 -7.05 18.54
C ALA A 41 11.58 -6.78 19.99
N VAL A 42 10.63 -5.85 20.13
CA VAL A 42 9.98 -5.55 21.42
C VAL A 42 8.53 -6.05 21.47
N ASN A 43 8.17 -6.99 20.60
CA ASN A 43 6.84 -7.61 20.51
C ASN A 43 5.69 -6.61 20.28
N VAL A 44 5.94 -5.50 19.61
CA VAL A 44 4.89 -4.58 19.18
C VAL A 44 4.32 -5.05 17.84
N PRO A 45 3.02 -5.34 17.77
CA PRO A 45 2.36 -5.65 16.50
C PRO A 45 2.53 -4.51 15.50
N VAL A 46 2.96 -4.84 14.29
CA VAL A 46 3.25 -3.83 13.27
C VAL A 46 2.81 -4.27 11.89
N ALA A 47 2.22 -3.35 11.14
CA ALA A 47 1.98 -3.44 9.72
C ALA A 47 2.63 -2.24 9.01
N ALA A 48 2.92 -2.37 7.71
CA ALA A 48 3.45 -1.27 6.92
C ALA A 48 2.58 -1.01 5.70
N ILE A 49 2.43 0.27 5.36
CA ILE A 49 1.79 0.74 4.14
C ILE A 49 2.84 1.38 3.26
N CYS A 50 2.89 0.99 1.99
CA CYS A 50 3.83 1.50 1.00
C CYS A 50 3.10 1.89 -0.28
N ASP A 51 3.61 2.90 -0.96
CA ASP A 51 3.17 3.23 -2.31
C ASP A 51 3.51 2.10 -3.28
N PHE A 52 2.80 2.02 -4.38
CA PHE A 52 2.93 0.95 -5.37
C PHE A 52 4.32 0.87 -6.01
N ASP A 53 5.05 1.98 -6.03
CA ASP A 53 6.41 2.05 -6.55
C ASP A 53 7.43 1.22 -5.75
N LEU A 54 7.05 0.71 -4.57
CA LEU A 54 7.86 -0.25 -3.83
C LEU A 54 8.16 -1.49 -4.66
N LEU A 55 7.21 -1.97 -5.47
CA LEU A 55 7.37 -3.15 -6.30
C LEU A 55 8.44 -2.99 -7.38
N ASN A 56 8.72 -1.75 -7.81
CA ASN A 56 9.82 -1.45 -8.74
C ASN A 56 11.20 -1.39 -8.08
N ALA A 57 11.25 -1.19 -6.80
CA ALA A 57 12.51 -0.95 -6.08
C ALA A 57 12.97 -2.21 -5.35
N SER A 58 13.41 -3.25 -6.08
CA SER A 58 13.80 -4.55 -5.48
C SER A 58 14.84 -4.42 -4.35
N GLN A 59 15.74 -3.44 -4.44
CA GLN A 59 16.71 -3.13 -3.39
C GLN A 59 16.08 -2.66 -2.08
N ASN A 60 14.88 -2.06 -2.13
CA ASN A 60 14.12 -1.67 -0.95
C ASN A 60 13.09 -2.75 -0.58
N PHE A 61 12.46 -3.36 -1.58
CA PHE A 61 11.39 -4.34 -1.37
C PHE A 61 11.88 -5.60 -0.66
N LYS A 62 13.01 -6.19 -1.13
CA LYS A 62 13.59 -7.39 -0.50
C LYS A 62 13.89 -7.23 0.99
N PRO A 63 14.60 -6.18 1.44
CA PRO A 63 14.84 -5.99 2.87
C PRO A 63 13.56 -5.75 3.68
N ILE A 64 12.56 -5.08 3.10
CA ILE A 64 11.28 -4.84 3.78
C ILE A 64 10.54 -6.16 3.98
N ILE A 65 10.34 -6.97 2.95
CA ILE A 65 9.64 -8.25 3.10
C ILE A 65 10.38 -9.21 4.02
N ALA A 66 11.72 -9.19 4.01
CA ALA A 66 12.53 -9.98 4.94
C ALA A 66 12.28 -9.56 6.41
N SER A 67 12.09 -8.26 6.70
CA SER A 67 11.72 -7.80 8.05
C SER A 67 10.35 -8.31 8.50
N PHE A 68 9.47 -8.64 7.58
CA PHE A 68 8.19 -9.31 7.84
C PHE A 68 8.29 -10.84 7.93
N GLY A 69 9.45 -11.42 7.65
CA GLY A 69 9.68 -12.86 7.69
C GLY A 69 9.38 -13.59 6.38
N ILE A 70 9.18 -12.86 5.28
CA ILE A 70 8.97 -13.46 3.96
C ILE A 70 10.32 -13.75 3.29
N ASP A 71 10.53 -14.99 2.86
CA ASP A 71 11.68 -15.35 2.03
C ASP A 71 11.42 -14.98 0.56
N TRP A 72 12.22 -14.05 0.05
CA TRP A 72 12.12 -13.60 -1.34
C TRP A 72 12.30 -14.75 -2.33
N GLY A 73 13.31 -15.60 -2.13
CA GLY A 73 13.65 -16.66 -3.08
C GLY A 73 12.56 -17.71 -3.21
N VAL A 74 11.94 -18.04 -2.10
CA VAL A 74 10.92 -19.10 -2.02
C VAL A 74 9.54 -18.60 -2.42
N VAL A 75 9.16 -17.39 -1.95
CA VAL A 75 7.75 -16.95 -2.01
C VAL A 75 7.48 -16.01 -3.19
N LEU A 76 8.40 -15.08 -3.50
CA LEU A 76 8.09 -13.96 -4.38
C LEU A 76 8.92 -13.88 -5.66
N SER A 77 10.10 -14.49 -5.72
CA SER A 77 11.06 -14.24 -6.82
C SER A 77 10.52 -14.58 -8.19
N ALA A 78 9.80 -15.69 -8.32
CA ALA A 78 9.24 -16.17 -9.59
C ALA A 78 8.13 -15.23 -10.09
N ASP A 79 7.15 -14.92 -9.23
CA ASP A 79 6.02 -14.05 -9.60
C ASP A 79 6.48 -12.61 -9.84
N MET A 80 7.44 -12.10 -9.04
CA MET A 80 8.04 -10.78 -9.28
C MET A 80 8.82 -10.72 -10.59
N LYS A 81 9.49 -11.81 -11.00
CA LYS A 81 10.14 -11.87 -12.31
C LYS A 81 9.10 -11.74 -13.43
N ILE A 82 7.98 -12.46 -13.35
CA ILE A 82 6.88 -12.38 -14.31
C ILE A 82 6.36 -10.93 -14.39
N ILE A 83 6.13 -10.29 -13.25
CA ILE A 83 5.69 -8.88 -13.17
C ILE A 83 6.70 -7.97 -13.86
N TYR A 84 7.99 -8.07 -13.56
CA TYR A 84 9.03 -7.25 -14.18
C TYR A 84 9.15 -7.49 -15.69
N ASP A 85 9.14 -8.75 -16.13
CA ASP A 85 9.25 -9.09 -17.54
C ASP A 85 8.04 -8.56 -18.34
N SER A 86 6.83 -8.69 -17.80
CA SER A 86 5.60 -8.14 -18.38
C SER A 86 5.64 -6.63 -18.50
N MET A 87 6.11 -5.96 -17.46
CA MET A 87 6.21 -4.49 -17.46
C MET A 87 7.26 -3.99 -18.45
N ASN A 88 8.40 -4.65 -18.51
CA ASN A 88 9.48 -4.32 -19.45
C ASN A 88 9.07 -4.56 -20.91
N ALA A 89 8.31 -5.63 -21.19
CA ALA A 89 7.83 -5.93 -22.53
C ALA A 89 6.85 -4.87 -23.09
N LYS A 90 6.10 -4.18 -22.25
CA LYS A 90 5.16 -3.10 -22.63
C LYS A 90 5.82 -1.74 -22.76
N SER A 91 7.05 -1.61 -22.38
CA SER A 91 7.81 -0.37 -22.34
C SER A 91 8.69 -0.29 -23.57
N SER A 92 8.25 0.43 -24.59
CA SER A 92 9.18 0.97 -25.60
C SER A 92 10.08 2.06 -25.01
N ASP A 93 9.79 2.50 -23.79
CA ASP A 93 10.50 3.52 -23.04
C ASP A 93 10.51 3.10 -21.56
N ALA A 94 11.62 2.45 -21.13
CA ALA A 94 11.74 1.81 -19.82
C ALA A 94 11.47 2.75 -18.63
N ASN A 95 11.69 4.06 -18.81
CA ASN A 95 11.43 5.06 -17.78
C ASN A 95 9.94 5.39 -17.60
N ASN A 96 9.10 5.12 -18.60
CA ASN A 96 7.70 5.54 -18.58
C ASN A 96 6.71 4.50 -18.02
N ALA A 97 7.02 3.21 -18.06
CA ALA A 97 6.10 2.17 -17.63
C ALA A 97 5.90 2.19 -16.12
N TRP A 98 6.98 2.32 -15.35
CA TRP A 98 6.93 2.37 -13.90
C TRP A 98 6.38 3.67 -13.34
N ASP A 99 6.61 4.80 -13.98
CA ASP A 99 5.96 6.07 -13.64
C ASP A 99 4.44 6.00 -13.87
N LYS A 100 4.01 5.30 -14.93
CA LYS A 100 2.58 5.05 -15.15
C LYS A 100 1.98 4.17 -14.07
N ILE A 101 2.67 3.09 -13.68
CA ILE A 101 2.21 2.17 -12.62
C ILE A 101 2.08 2.87 -11.29
N LYS A 102 2.99 3.77 -10.95
CA LYS A 102 2.91 4.61 -9.78
C LYS A 102 1.59 5.38 -9.68
N LYS A 103 1.04 5.79 -10.83
CA LYS A 103 -0.22 6.52 -10.93
C LYS A 103 -1.45 5.64 -11.19
N VAL A 104 -1.27 4.41 -11.62
CA VAL A 104 -2.36 3.48 -11.99
C VAL A 104 -2.48 2.33 -10.99
N GLY A 105 -1.39 1.98 -10.32
CA GLY A 105 -1.35 0.93 -9.33
C GLY A 105 -1.73 -0.44 -9.89
N LYS A 106 -2.51 -1.20 -9.13
CA LYS A 106 -2.97 -2.56 -9.47
C LYS A 106 -3.64 -2.64 -10.85
N ALA A 107 -4.39 -1.63 -11.27
CA ALA A 107 -5.06 -1.60 -12.56
C ALA A 107 -4.09 -1.72 -13.75
N GLY A 108 -2.81 -1.33 -13.58
CA GLY A 108 -1.76 -1.52 -14.59
C GLY A 108 -1.44 -2.97 -14.92
N PHE A 109 -1.86 -3.93 -14.09
CA PHE A 109 -1.63 -5.37 -14.27
C PHE A 109 -2.86 -6.14 -14.73
N ILE A 110 -4.05 -5.53 -14.85
CA ILE A 110 -5.30 -6.23 -15.18
C ILE A 110 -5.17 -6.99 -16.51
N ASP A 111 -4.50 -6.40 -17.49
CA ASP A 111 -4.29 -6.99 -18.81
C ASP A 111 -2.95 -7.74 -18.94
N ASN A 112 -2.14 -7.80 -17.84
CA ASN A 112 -0.76 -8.32 -17.92
C ASN A 112 -0.57 -9.39 -16.88
N GLU A 113 -0.41 -9.94 -16.18
CA GLU A 113 -0.07 -10.96 -15.18
C GLU A 113 -0.81 -10.74 -13.85
N PRO A 114 -2.18 -10.65 -13.90
CA PRO A 114 -2.95 -10.42 -12.68
C PRO A 114 -2.71 -11.52 -11.64
N ALA A 115 -2.55 -12.77 -12.07
CA ALA A 115 -2.33 -13.91 -11.18
C ALA A 115 -0.99 -13.82 -10.44
N ALA A 116 0.10 -13.37 -11.09
CA ALA A 116 1.39 -13.17 -10.44
C ALA A 116 1.31 -12.02 -9.41
N TYR A 117 0.66 -10.91 -9.79
CA TYR A 117 0.45 -9.81 -8.86
C TYR A 117 -0.39 -10.21 -7.65
N GLU A 118 -1.49 -10.94 -7.85
CA GLU A 118 -2.37 -11.39 -6.76
C GLU A 118 -1.65 -12.27 -5.74
N LYS A 119 -0.74 -13.14 -6.19
CA LYS A 119 0.10 -13.95 -5.29
C LYS A 119 1.06 -13.07 -4.48
N VAL A 120 1.74 -12.12 -5.13
CA VAL A 120 2.63 -11.17 -4.44
C VAL A 120 1.86 -10.35 -3.42
N GLU A 121 0.70 -9.80 -3.82
CA GLU A 121 -0.17 -9.03 -2.93
C GLU A 121 -0.65 -9.85 -1.74
N ALA A 122 -1.10 -11.08 -1.98
CA ALA A 122 -1.56 -11.98 -0.91
C ALA A 122 -0.44 -12.32 0.08
N ALA A 123 0.75 -12.63 -0.41
CA ALA A 123 1.91 -12.89 0.44
C ALA A 123 2.30 -11.67 1.28
N CYS A 124 2.31 -10.49 0.70
CA CYS A 124 2.58 -9.24 1.42
C CYS A 124 1.52 -8.98 2.50
N LYS A 125 0.23 -9.04 2.14
CA LYS A 125 -0.89 -8.82 3.06
C LYS A 125 -0.87 -9.80 4.23
N SER A 126 -0.62 -11.07 3.97
CA SER A 126 -0.55 -12.10 5.02
C SER A 126 0.54 -11.84 6.05
N ALA A 127 1.59 -11.14 5.68
CA ALA A 127 2.70 -10.78 6.57
C ALA A 127 2.55 -9.39 7.21
N GLY A 128 1.57 -8.58 6.78
CA GLY A 128 1.34 -7.22 7.29
C GLY A 128 1.96 -6.11 6.46
N LEU A 129 2.34 -6.39 5.22
CA LEU A 129 2.80 -5.38 4.28
C LEU A 129 1.68 -5.08 3.27
N PHE A 130 1.20 -3.84 3.26
CA PHE A 130 0.11 -3.37 2.41
C PHE A 130 0.64 -2.38 1.38
N VAL A 131 0.43 -2.69 0.11
CA VAL A 131 0.78 -1.82 -1.01
C VAL A 131 -0.45 -1.07 -1.47
N VAL A 132 -0.35 0.25 -1.62
CA VAL A 132 -1.47 1.10 -2.04
C VAL A 132 -1.97 0.68 -3.42
N PRO A 133 -3.21 0.18 -3.55
CA PRO A 133 -3.66 -0.50 -4.76
C PRO A 133 -3.81 0.43 -5.97
N VAL A 134 -4.03 1.70 -5.73
CA VAL A 134 -4.25 2.73 -6.77
C VAL A 134 -2.98 3.43 -7.24
N GLY A 135 -1.82 3.09 -6.65
CA GLY A 135 -0.54 3.69 -6.98
C GLY A 135 0.08 4.44 -5.80
N GLU A 136 -0.19 5.69 -5.67
CA GLU A 136 0.12 6.55 -4.52
C GLU A 136 -1.18 6.90 -3.78
N MET A 137 -1.03 7.42 -2.57
CA MET A 137 -2.18 7.81 -1.73
C MET A 137 -3.12 8.81 -2.45
N GLU A 138 -2.57 9.77 -3.17
CA GLU A 138 -3.34 10.78 -3.92
C GLU A 138 -4.17 10.18 -5.05
N CYS A 139 -3.83 8.98 -5.49
CA CYS A 139 -4.54 8.28 -6.55
C CYS A 139 -5.88 7.67 -6.10
N PHE A 140 -6.23 7.72 -4.82
CA PHE A 140 -7.58 7.37 -4.38
C PHE A 140 -8.63 8.33 -4.94
N ASP A 141 -8.29 9.62 -5.08
CA ASP A 141 -9.10 10.54 -5.86
C ASP A 141 -8.24 11.40 -6.77
N LYS A 142 -8.18 11.03 -8.05
CA LYS A 142 -7.42 11.73 -9.10
C LYS A 142 -8.09 13.02 -9.58
N THR A 143 -9.29 13.33 -9.13
CA THR A 143 -9.97 14.59 -9.50
C THR A 143 -9.45 15.78 -8.70
N VAL A 144 -8.80 15.52 -7.58
CA VAL A 144 -8.13 16.54 -6.76
C VAL A 144 -6.75 16.82 -7.35
N ASN A 145 -6.61 17.95 -8.02
CA ASN A 145 -5.33 18.39 -8.61
C ASN A 145 -4.39 18.99 -7.54
N LYS A 146 -4.01 18.19 -6.56
CA LYS A 146 -3.08 18.51 -5.48
C LYS A 146 -2.22 17.30 -5.18
N GLU A 147 -1.08 17.49 -4.53
CA GLU A 147 -0.15 16.41 -4.23
C GLU A 147 0.14 16.33 -2.74
N LYS A 148 0.46 15.12 -2.27
CA LYS A 148 0.96 14.83 -0.91
C LYS A 148 0.09 15.46 0.17
N LYS A 149 0.71 16.27 1.04
CA LYS A 149 0.01 16.87 2.19
C LYS A 149 -1.16 17.78 1.77
N ASP A 150 -1.02 18.49 0.65
CA ASP A 150 -2.06 19.43 0.21
C ASP A 150 -3.29 18.67 -0.32
N TRP A 151 -3.09 17.50 -0.92
CA TRP A 151 -4.17 16.57 -1.26
C TRP A 151 -4.86 16.06 0.02
N VAL A 152 -4.08 15.61 1.02
CA VAL A 152 -4.63 15.15 2.30
C VAL A 152 -5.47 16.21 2.98
N TYR A 153 -4.94 17.44 3.11
CA TYR A 153 -5.71 18.53 3.71
C TYR A 153 -6.99 18.84 2.96
N HIS A 154 -6.92 18.87 1.61
CA HIS A 154 -8.11 19.10 0.80
C HIS A 154 -9.19 18.06 1.05
N VAL A 155 -8.82 16.79 1.08
CA VAL A 155 -9.76 15.68 1.32
C VAL A 155 -10.35 15.76 2.73
N LEU A 156 -9.52 15.98 3.74
CA LEU A 156 -9.97 16.10 5.14
C LEU A 156 -10.91 17.29 5.39
N GLU A 157 -10.74 18.38 4.65
CA GLU A 157 -11.54 19.60 4.82
C GLU A 157 -12.84 19.60 4.01
N ASN A 158 -12.89 18.86 2.89
CA ASN A 158 -13.99 19.01 1.93
C ASN A 158 -14.82 17.74 1.72
N TYR A 159 -14.40 16.58 2.25
CA TYR A 159 -15.08 15.31 2.01
C TYR A 159 -15.66 14.72 3.28
N ASP A 160 -16.83 14.12 3.17
CA ASP A 160 -17.32 13.16 4.17
C ASP A 160 -16.55 11.83 3.97
N LEU A 161 -15.58 11.58 4.85
CA LEU A 161 -14.69 10.44 4.72
C LEU A 161 -15.40 9.09 4.85
N ALA A 162 -16.58 9.07 5.49
CA ALA A 162 -17.35 7.84 5.67
C ALA A 162 -18.16 7.46 4.41
N THR A 163 -18.66 8.45 3.67
CA THR A 163 -19.66 8.23 2.62
C THR A 163 -19.23 8.68 1.23
N GLU A 164 -18.22 9.56 1.09
CA GLU A 164 -17.76 10.04 -0.23
C GLU A 164 -17.41 8.87 -1.16
N GLU A 165 -18.10 8.77 -2.29
CA GLU A 165 -17.96 7.66 -3.25
C GLU A 165 -16.53 7.52 -3.79
N LYS A 166 -15.87 8.64 -4.06
CA LYS A 166 -14.48 8.66 -4.56
C LYS A 166 -13.47 8.06 -3.60
N LEU A 167 -13.79 7.99 -2.30
CA LEU A 167 -12.96 7.38 -1.27
C LEU A 167 -13.34 5.93 -0.94
N GLU A 168 -14.24 5.30 -1.70
CA GLU A 168 -14.66 3.91 -1.44
C GLU A 168 -13.47 2.94 -1.43
N GLU A 169 -12.56 3.06 -2.40
CA GLU A 169 -11.35 2.23 -2.46
C GLU A 169 -10.39 2.50 -1.28
N ALA A 170 -10.30 3.74 -0.82
CA ALA A 170 -9.52 4.06 0.38
C ALA A 170 -10.12 3.41 1.63
N ARG A 171 -11.44 3.45 1.79
CA ARG A 171 -12.13 2.77 2.90
C ARG A 171 -11.94 1.26 2.87
N LYS A 172 -12.08 0.63 1.70
CA LYS A 172 -11.81 -0.81 1.52
C LYS A 172 -10.37 -1.16 1.89
N PHE A 173 -9.42 -0.36 1.43
CA PHE A 173 -8.00 -0.55 1.73
C PHE A 173 -7.72 -0.44 3.23
N VAL A 174 -8.23 0.59 3.89
CA VAL A 174 -8.07 0.76 5.34
C VAL A 174 -8.74 -0.37 6.11
N GLN A 175 -9.94 -0.82 5.70
CA GLN A 175 -10.61 -1.95 6.35
C GLN A 175 -9.75 -3.22 6.30
N VAL A 176 -9.13 -3.54 5.17
CA VAL A 176 -8.22 -4.70 5.04
C VAL A 176 -7.04 -4.60 6.01
N ILE A 177 -6.50 -3.38 6.23
CA ILE A 177 -5.41 -3.16 7.19
C ILE A 177 -5.88 -3.36 8.62
N VAL A 178 -7.06 -2.83 8.95
CA VAL A 178 -7.66 -2.94 10.29
C VAL A 178 -8.02 -4.38 10.63
N ASP A 179 -8.45 -5.15 9.64
CA ASP A 179 -8.81 -6.57 9.81
C ASP A 179 -7.57 -7.49 9.92
N TYR A 180 -6.39 -6.97 9.59
CA TYR A 180 -5.15 -7.72 9.76
C TYR A 180 -4.85 -7.94 11.24
N LYS A 181 -4.63 -9.19 11.61
CA LYS A 181 -4.30 -9.61 12.97
C LYS A 181 -2.82 -10.00 13.02
N PRO A 182 -1.90 -9.09 13.33
CA PRO A 182 -0.54 -9.50 13.70
C PRO A 182 -0.63 -10.29 14.99
N PHE A 183 -0.12 -11.53 14.94
CA PHE A 183 -0.18 -12.45 16.09
C PHE A 183 0.48 -11.88 17.28
#